data_e6fee29cce1c23ee4632de7c04bc7513
#
_entry.id   e6fee29cce1c23ee4632de7c04bc7513
#
_cell.length_a   1.000
_cell.length_b   1.000
_cell.length_c   1.000
_cell.angle_alpha   90.00
_cell.angle_beta   90.00
_cell.angle_gamma   90.00
#
_symmetry.space_group_name_H-M   'P 1'
#
loop_
_entity.id
_entity.type
_entity.pdbx_description
1 polymer ?
#
loop_
_entity_poly.entity_id
_entity_poly.type
_entity_poly.pdbx_seq_one_letter_code
_entity_poly.pdbx_strand_id
1 'polypeptide(L)'
;MLKAFMSLIDHINIRNSLLKLILFCSTLFTQSCSNDERLEGFRQSVLIEQTRYETNKKNYKLALGKPRNISAWTHGGSGSSHSLGNIAFSAEGKFRSHFKVKVGPKGSYSEPIVQNNQIFIMTPNGYIVVYSDKGQFLWELSILPNGIGIKNEIYGGLAINKDRLAVTTSLGELLLISTSKRRVVWRYDFKRPFRSAPIIHKGYIFGVTGDDIAVSLDLKGKLRWTKKGPQKNTKVFATVSPAASGNKVLFPFSGGSLVALNAVNGIQLWEVNLENSDVGSASSSLGDFASDPAVFGSTIFAVGAFGETFAANTNGRVLWRNNIQNSGQLIVSGNAGYYSSNNSSIGRINTRNGKIIFLKNLPGKNWVKYRSPILLQNRLLVLATDKNAYWFSPEDGTLLNKEKIGSKASSPLVVANKKLMFVSEDGMLNILN
;
A
#
# COMPACT_ATOMS: atom_id res chain seq x y z
N MET A 1 -24.90 71.96 37.28
CA MET A 1 -25.52 71.53 36.02
C MET A 1 -24.56 71.51 34.79
N LEU A 2 -23.61 72.43 34.67
CA LEU A 2 -22.71 72.50 33.50
C LEU A 2 -21.73 71.28 33.35
N LYS A 3 -21.26 70.71 34.47
CA LYS A 3 -20.35 69.53 34.43
C LYS A 3 -21.04 68.23 34.00
N ALA A 4 -22.32 68.08 34.26
CA ALA A 4 -23.09 66.92 33.83
C ALA A 4 -23.42 66.98 32.32
N PHE A 5 -23.58 68.19 31.78
CA PHE A 5 -23.86 68.39 30.37
C PHE A 5 -22.65 68.16 29.46
N MET A 6 -21.47 68.55 29.91
CA MET A 6 -20.19 68.30 29.17
C MET A 6 -19.85 66.82 29.14
N SER A 7 -20.09 66.07 30.23
CA SER A 7 -19.91 64.59 30.25
C SER A 7 -20.83 63.85 29.30
N LEU A 8 -22.04 64.39 29.07
CA LEU A 8 -22.99 63.75 28.14
C LEU A 8 -22.62 63.97 26.65
N ILE A 9 -22.02 65.14 26.35
CA ILE A 9 -21.57 65.47 24.99
C ILE A 9 -20.34 64.66 24.60
N ASP A 10 -19.41 64.44 25.54
CA ASP A 10 -18.24 63.58 25.28
C ASP A 10 -18.63 62.13 25.04
N HIS A 11 -19.60 61.59 25.77
CA HIS A 11 -20.09 60.22 25.53
C HIS A 11 -20.83 60.05 24.20
N ILE A 12 -21.54 61.07 23.73
CA ILE A 12 -22.23 61.06 22.43
C ILE A 12 -21.20 61.13 21.27
N ASN A 13 -20.15 61.94 21.40
CA ASN A 13 -19.11 62.04 20.38
C ASN A 13 -18.26 60.74 20.26
N ILE A 14 -17.95 60.13 21.39
CA ILE A 14 -17.20 58.85 21.39
C ILE A 14 -18.03 57.74 20.76
N ARG A 15 -19.34 57.69 21.07
CA ARG A 15 -20.25 56.66 20.51
C ARG A 15 -20.43 56.83 18.99
N ASN A 16 -20.50 58.06 18.50
CA ASN A 16 -20.58 58.34 17.07
C ASN A 16 -19.26 58.09 16.34
N SER A 17 -18.12 58.31 16.98
CA SER A 17 -16.80 57.95 16.45
C SER A 17 -16.58 56.43 16.40
N LEU A 18 -17.04 55.68 17.44
CA LEU A 18 -16.96 54.23 17.45
C LEU A 18 -17.88 53.62 16.38
N LEU A 19 -19.08 54.17 16.21
CA LEU A 19 -20.01 53.69 15.17
C LEU A 19 -19.47 53.96 13.75
N LYS A 20 -18.80 55.08 13.51
CA LYS A 20 -18.13 55.39 12.25
C LYS A 20 -16.91 54.47 12.01
N LEU A 21 -16.15 54.14 13.05
CA LEU A 21 -15.04 53.22 12.98
C LEU A 21 -15.54 51.80 12.67
N ILE A 22 -16.59 51.33 13.31
CA ILE A 22 -17.20 50.02 13.05
C ILE A 22 -17.78 49.94 11.64
N LEU A 23 -18.45 51.01 11.15
CA LEU A 23 -18.96 51.06 9.77
C LEU A 23 -17.75 51.09 8.76
N PHE A 24 -16.67 51.77 9.05
CA PHE A 24 -15.50 51.82 8.17
C PHE A 24 -14.74 50.49 8.16
N CYS A 25 -14.65 49.78 9.29
CA CYS A 25 -14.09 48.44 9.34
C CYS A 25 -14.98 47.40 8.62
N SER A 26 -16.32 47.55 8.69
CA SER A 26 -17.23 46.62 8.00
C SER A 26 -17.18 46.75 6.47
N THR A 27 -16.87 47.95 5.94
CA THR A 27 -16.71 48.14 4.50
C THR A 27 -15.33 47.66 3.96
N LEU A 28 -14.32 47.57 4.81
CA LEU A 28 -13.01 47.02 4.46
C LEU A 28 -13.02 45.48 4.37
N PHE A 29 -13.93 44.79 5.07
CA PHE A 29 -14.06 43.33 5.02
C PHE A 29 -14.90 42.81 3.85
N THR A 30 -15.63 43.65 3.13
CA THR A 30 -16.46 43.23 1.99
C THR A 30 -15.75 43.31 0.63
N GLN A 31 -14.51 43.81 0.57
CA GLN A 31 -13.75 43.89 -0.68
C GLN A 31 -12.71 42.79 -0.87
N SER A 32 -12.66 41.77 0.00
CA SER A 32 -11.66 40.71 -0.09
C SER A 32 -12.21 39.39 -0.63
N CYS A 33 -13.29 39.38 -1.40
CA CYS A 33 -13.73 38.17 -2.10
C CYS A 33 -14.45 38.56 -3.38
N SER A 34 -13.71 38.72 -4.47
CA SER A 34 -14.10 38.39 -5.84
C SER A 34 -13.22 39.11 -6.88
N ASN A 35 -12.01 38.65 -7.00
CA ASN A 35 -11.37 38.61 -8.31
C ASN A 35 -10.90 37.16 -8.50
N ASP A 36 -11.85 36.26 -8.67
CA ASP A 36 -11.62 35.06 -9.46
C ASP A 36 -11.43 35.60 -10.89
N GLU A 37 -10.23 36.02 -11.25
CA GLU A 37 -9.79 36.02 -12.62
C GLU A 37 -9.93 34.57 -13.10
N ARG A 38 -11.09 34.28 -13.68
CA ARG A 38 -11.26 33.04 -14.44
C ARG A 38 -10.21 33.07 -15.52
N LEU A 39 -9.15 32.27 -15.33
CA LEU A 39 -8.17 32.04 -16.35
C LEU A 39 -8.93 31.69 -17.64
N GLU A 40 -9.00 32.62 -18.58
CA GLU A 40 -9.53 32.40 -19.90
C GLU A 40 -8.55 31.49 -20.64
N GLY A 41 -8.96 30.30 -20.95
CA GLY A 41 -8.16 29.31 -21.67
C GLY A 41 -8.98 28.08 -21.98
N PHE A 42 -8.62 27.38 -23.02
CA PHE A 42 -9.22 26.11 -23.38
C PHE A 42 -9.00 25.13 -22.24
N ARG A 43 -10.04 24.84 -21.46
CA ARG A 43 -9.97 23.85 -20.38
C ARG A 43 -9.97 22.47 -21.00
N GLN A 44 -8.80 21.92 -21.16
CA GLN A 44 -8.68 20.51 -21.51
C GLN A 44 -9.00 19.69 -20.25
N SER A 45 -9.96 18.77 -20.36
CA SER A 45 -10.26 17.84 -19.28
C SER A 45 -9.00 17.08 -18.90
N VAL A 46 -8.53 17.24 -17.67
CA VAL A 46 -7.40 16.47 -17.12
C VAL A 46 -7.83 15.01 -16.83
N LEU A 47 -9.13 14.75 -16.89
CA LEU A 47 -9.62 13.38 -16.93
C LEU A 47 -9.22 12.80 -18.28
N ILE A 48 -8.19 11.95 -18.26
CA ILE A 48 -7.78 11.14 -19.40
C ILE A 48 -9.05 10.49 -19.94
N GLU A 49 -9.45 10.85 -21.16
CA GLU A 49 -10.51 10.14 -21.87
C GLU A 49 -10.22 8.65 -21.70
N GLN A 50 -11.24 7.91 -21.26
CA GLN A 50 -11.14 6.46 -21.18
C GLN A 50 -10.78 5.99 -22.58
N THR A 51 -9.50 5.75 -22.82
CA THR A 51 -9.04 5.13 -24.04
C THR A 51 -9.86 3.87 -24.18
N ARG A 52 -10.76 3.80 -25.16
CA ARG A 52 -11.50 2.58 -25.50
C ARG A 52 -10.45 1.54 -25.88
N TYR A 53 -10.03 0.76 -24.91
CA TYR A 53 -9.14 -0.37 -25.17
C TYR A 53 -9.89 -1.34 -26.05
N GLU A 54 -9.50 -1.42 -27.31
CA GLU A 54 -9.98 -2.48 -28.20
C GLU A 54 -9.60 -3.82 -27.57
N THR A 55 -10.59 -4.47 -26.98
CA THR A 55 -10.44 -5.80 -26.38
C THR A 55 -10.31 -6.82 -27.50
N ASN A 56 -9.11 -7.02 -28.00
CA ASN A 56 -8.83 -8.04 -29.00
C ASN A 56 -8.79 -9.43 -28.34
N LYS A 57 -9.98 -9.93 -27.94
CA LYS A 57 -10.17 -11.18 -27.20
C LYS A 57 -9.65 -12.42 -27.94
N LYS A 58 -9.55 -12.37 -29.28
CA LYS A 58 -9.32 -13.57 -30.12
C LYS A 58 -7.92 -14.17 -30.02
N ASN A 59 -6.89 -13.42 -29.58
CA ASN A 59 -5.50 -13.86 -29.74
C ASN A 59 -4.74 -14.18 -28.46
N TYR A 60 -5.34 -14.07 -27.26
CA TYR A 60 -4.63 -14.30 -26.00
C TYR A 60 -5.33 -15.35 -25.11
N LYS A 61 -5.13 -16.63 -25.47
CA LYS A 61 -5.59 -17.75 -24.63
C LYS A 61 -5.01 -17.62 -23.23
N LEU A 62 -5.88 -17.70 -22.22
CA LEU A 62 -5.47 -17.64 -20.83
C LEU A 62 -4.68 -18.92 -20.46
N ALA A 63 -3.51 -18.74 -19.86
CA ALA A 63 -2.70 -19.81 -19.33
C ALA A 63 -2.28 -19.44 -17.90
N LEU A 64 -3.06 -19.85 -16.91
CA LEU A 64 -2.76 -19.67 -15.50
C LEU A 64 -1.77 -20.74 -15.01
N GLY A 65 -0.91 -20.35 -14.07
CA GLY A 65 -0.19 -21.33 -13.26
C GLY A 65 -1.16 -22.18 -12.44
N LYS A 66 -0.79 -23.43 -12.14
CA LYS A 66 -1.58 -24.32 -11.26
C LYS A 66 -1.75 -23.66 -9.88
N PRO A 67 -2.92 -23.81 -9.23
CA PRO A 67 -3.11 -23.34 -7.87
C PRO A 67 -2.08 -23.94 -6.91
N ARG A 68 -1.34 -23.08 -6.19
CA ARG A 68 -0.31 -23.49 -5.23
C ARG A 68 -0.87 -23.46 -3.81
N ASN A 69 -0.63 -24.51 -3.04
CA ASN A 69 -0.92 -24.50 -1.62
C ASN A 69 0.14 -23.65 -0.89
N ILE A 70 -0.30 -22.62 -0.20
CA ILE A 70 0.55 -21.75 0.61
C ILE A 70 0.25 -22.05 2.08
N SER A 71 1.24 -22.60 2.80
CA SER A 71 1.14 -22.89 4.24
C SER A 71 1.66 -21.73 5.10
N ALA A 72 2.48 -20.85 4.52
CA ALA A 72 3.08 -19.70 5.21
C ALA A 72 3.03 -18.45 4.34
N TRP A 73 2.74 -17.32 4.97
CA TRP A 73 2.77 -15.98 4.39
C TRP A 73 3.77 -15.15 5.17
N THR A 74 5.03 -15.25 4.78
CA THR A 74 6.16 -14.82 5.61
C THR A 74 6.55 -13.35 5.46
N HIS A 75 6.09 -12.69 4.40
CA HIS A 75 6.35 -11.28 4.07
C HIS A 75 5.10 -10.69 3.44
N GLY A 76 5.06 -9.40 3.27
CA GLY A 76 4.08 -8.75 2.40
C GLY A 76 4.07 -9.44 1.02
N GLY A 77 2.88 -9.70 0.46
CA GLY A 77 2.77 -10.41 -0.82
C GLY A 77 3.31 -11.85 -0.81
N SER A 78 3.17 -12.57 0.29
CA SER A 78 3.46 -13.99 0.57
C SER A 78 4.95 -14.36 0.79
N GLY A 79 5.90 -13.64 0.24
CA GLY A 79 7.33 -13.94 0.39
C GLY A 79 8.20 -12.76 -0.04
N SER A 80 9.52 -12.84 0.13
CA SER A 80 10.43 -11.74 -0.17
C SER A 80 10.47 -11.30 -1.65
N SER A 81 9.86 -12.04 -2.55
CA SER A 81 9.71 -11.70 -3.98
C SER A 81 8.36 -11.06 -4.33
N HIS A 82 7.43 -10.97 -3.38
CA HIS A 82 6.06 -10.48 -3.56
C HIS A 82 5.27 -11.14 -4.71
N SER A 83 5.61 -12.40 -5.03
CA SER A 83 5.03 -13.15 -6.14
C SER A 83 3.83 -13.99 -5.68
N LEU A 84 2.63 -13.43 -5.73
CA LEU A 84 1.42 -14.08 -5.24
C LEU A 84 1.00 -15.28 -6.09
N GLY A 85 0.85 -15.13 -7.38
CA GLY A 85 0.43 -16.19 -8.29
C GLY A 85 -1.01 -16.65 -8.07
N ASN A 86 -1.29 -17.89 -8.50
CA ASN A 86 -2.58 -18.56 -8.30
C ASN A 86 -2.52 -19.40 -7.02
N ILE A 87 -3.39 -19.12 -6.06
CA ILE A 87 -3.35 -19.72 -4.73
C ILE A 87 -4.47 -20.74 -4.59
N ALA A 88 -4.15 -21.93 -4.09
CA ALA A 88 -5.14 -22.94 -3.78
C ALA A 88 -6.07 -22.49 -2.65
N PHE A 89 -7.36 -22.57 -2.87
CA PHE A 89 -8.39 -22.17 -1.94
C PHE A 89 -9.54 -23.15 -1.92
N SER A 90 -10.20 -23.32 -0.77
CA SER A 90 -11.24 -24.35 -0.62
C SER A 90 -12.60 -23.94 -1.20
N ALA A 91 -12.84 -22.64 -1.37
CA ALA A 91 -14.11 -22.13 -1.83
C ALA A 91 -14.15 -21.99 -3.36
N GLU A 92 -15.23 -22.42 -3.97
CA GLU A 92 -15.50 -22.27 -5.40
C GLU A 92 -16.28 -20.97 -5.69
N GLY A 93 -15.68 -19.81 -5.31
CA GLY A 93 -16.30 -18.50 -5.53
C GLY A 93 -17.36 -18.11 -4.49
N LYS A 94 -17.38 -18.77 -3.33
CA LYS A 94 -18.21 -18.44 -2.17
C LYS A 94 -17.52 -18.94 -0.91
N PHE A 95 -17.53 -18.13 0.17
CA PHE A 95 -16.98 -18.56 1.46
C PHE A 95 -17.91 -19.57 2.16
N ARG A 96 -17.33 -20.62 2.73
CA ARG A 96 -18.05 -21.64 3.49
C ARG A 96 -18.22 -21.27 4.95
N SER A 97 -17.23 -20.57 5.51
CA SER A 97 -17.28 -20.08 6.88
C SER A 97 -16.59 -18.72 7.02
N HIS A 98 -17.02 -17.96 8.02
CA HIS A 98 -16.46 -16.66 8.37
C HIS A 98 -16.38 -16.55 9.90
N PHE A 99 -15.15 -16.49 10.41
CA PHE A 99 -14.87 -16.30 11.82
C PHE A 99 -14.26 -14.93 12.06
N LYS A 100 -14.62 -14.29 13.19
CA LYS A 100 -14.10 -12.96 13.57
C LYS A 100 -13.66 -12.97 15.02
N VAL A 101 -12.51 -12.34 15.29
CA VAL A 101 -12.02 -12.13 16.65
C VAL A 101 -11.39 -10.75 16.79
N LYS A 102 -11.62 -10.09 17.92
CA LYS A 102 -11.03 -8.78 18.22
C LYS A 102 -9.53 -8.95 18.49
N VAL A 103 -8.69 -8.19 17.77
CA VAL A 103 -7.23 -8.27 17.87
C VAL A 103 -6.57 -6.94 18.27
N GLY A 104 -7.31 -5.84 18.25
CA GLY A 104 -6.76 -4.54 18.61
C GLY A 104 -7.77 -3.40 18.47
N PRO A 105 -7.35 -2.14 18.66
CA PRO A 105 -8.20 -0.97 18.53
C PRO A 105 -8.64 -0.76 17.09
N LYS A 106 -9.57 0.18 16.86
CA LYS A 106 -9.85 0.71 15.53
C LYS A 106 -8.61 1.41 14.99
N GLY A 107 -8.30 1.20 13.71
CA GLY A 107 -7.15 1.86 13.09
C GLY A 107 -6.67 1.18 11.80
N SER A 108 -5.51 1.63 11.34
CA SER A 108 -4.84 1.10 10.16
C SER A 108 -3.94 -0.08 10.53
N TYR A 109 -4.11 -1.19 9.85
CA TYR A 109 -3.34 -2.40 10.09
C TYR A 109 -2.41 -2.70 8.92
N SER A 110 -1.16 -3.03 9.23
CA SER A 110 -0.24 -3.62 8.26
C SER A 110 -0.70 -5.01 7.84
N GLU A 111 -0.10 -5.55 6.81
CA GLU A 111 -0.37 -6.91 6.34
C GLU A 111 -0.02 -7.92 7.43
N PRO A 112 -0.97 -8.78 7.87
CA PRO A 112 -0.66 -9.88 8.75
C PRO A 112 0.30 -10.86 8.07
N ILE A 113 1.13 -11.55 8.85
CA ILE A 113 1.95 -12.65 8.32
C ILE A 113 1.59 -13.95 9.02
N VAL A 114 1.80 -15.06 8.32
CA VAL A 114 1.41 -16.40 8.79
C VAL A 114 2.57 -17.36 8.68
N GLN A 115 2.89 -18.05 9.77
CA GLN A 115 3.84 -19.15 9.78
C GLN A 115 3.49 -20.14 10.88
N ASN A 116 3.63 -21.44 10.60
CA ASN A 116 3.36 -22.52 11.57
C ASN A 116 1.97 -22.42 12.21
N ASN A 117 0.93 -22.13 11.41
CA ASN A 117 -0.46 -21.93 11.85
C ASN A 117 -0.64 -20.78 12.85
N GLN A 118 0.32 -19.86 12.95
CA GLN A 118 0.23 -18.65 13.77
C GLN A 118 0.10 -17.43 12.87
N ILE A 119 -0.80 -16.53 13.26
CA ILE A 119 -1.07 -15.26 12.58
C ILE A 119 -0.47 -14.15 13.44
N PHE A 120 0.51 -13.44 12.91
CA PHE A 120 1.18 -12.32 13.56
C PHE A 120 0.61 -11.02 13.03
N ILE A 121 0.16 -10.15 13.92
CA ILE A 121 -0.50 -8.89 13.60
C ILE A 121 0.19 -7.78 14.37
N MET A 122 0.61 -6.74 13.66
CA MET A 122 1.06 -5.49 14.26
C MET A 122 -0.14 -4.58 14.44
N THR A 123 -0.41 -4.18 15.67
CA THR A 123 -1.54 -3.32 16.01
C THR A 123 -1.15 -1.84 15.96
N PRO A 124 -2.11 -0.93 15.68
CA PRO A 124 -1.86 0.51 15.64
C PRO A 124 -1.33 1.10 16.96
N ASN A 125 -1.59 0.43 18.09
CA ASN A 125 -1.12 0.83 19.40
C ASN A 125 0.20 0.16 19.83
N GLY A 126 0.99 -0.38 18.86
CA GLY A 126 2.36 -0.81 19.10
C GLY A 126 2.50 -2.15 19.81
N TYR A 127 1.64 -3.10 19.49
CA TYR A 127 1.76 -4.49 19.94
C TYR A 127 1.90 -5.42 18.74
N ILE A 128 2.65 -6.49 18.93
CA ILE A 128 2.54 -7.70 18.12
C ILE A 128 1.59 -8.63 18.88
N VAL A 129 0.44 -8.93 18.27
CA VAL A 129 -0.51 -9.89 18.79
C VAL A 129 -0.51 -11.13 17.93
N VAL A 130 -0.54 -12.30 18.54
CA VAL A 130 -0.42 -13.57 17.81
C VAL A 130 -1.61 -14.47 18.13
N TYR A 131 -2.23 -14.94 17.08
CA TYR A 131 -3.38 -15.85 17.12
C TYR A 131 -3.07 -17.13 16.36
N SER A 132 -3.75 -18.21 16.72
CA SER A 132 -3.77 -19.40 15.89
C SER A 132 -4.60 -19.15 14.61
N ASP A 133 -4.41 -19.98 13.59
CA ASP A 133 -5.23 -19.97 12.37
C ASP A 133 -6.70 -20.41 12.60
N LYS A 134 -7.04 -20.75 13.86
CA LYS A 134 -8.41 -20.98 14.37
C LYS A 134 -8.96 -19.78 15.14
N GLY A 135 -8.20 -18.68 15.26
CA GLY A 135 -8.60 -17.46 15.96
C GLY A 135 -8.42 -17.49 17.47
N GLN A 136 -7.68 -18.44 18.02
CA GLN A 136 -7.36 -18.48 19.45
C GLN A 136 -6.17 -17.56 19.75
N PHE A 137 -6.28 -16.71 20.76
CA PHE A 137 -5.17 -15.89 21.24
C PHE A 137 -4.03 -16.78 21.78
N LEU A 138 -2.80 -16.46 21.40
CA LEU A 138 -1.61 -17.21 21.83
C LEU A 138 -0.70 -16.37 22.74
N TRP A 139 -0.36 -15.16 22.30
CA TRP A 139 0.47 -14.22 23.07
C TRP A 139 0.48 -12.84 22.43
N GLU A 140 0.95 -11.85 23.20
CA GLU A 140 1.23 -10.51 22.71
C GLU A 140 2.56 -10.00 23.26
N LEU A 141 3.13 -8.99 22.58
CA LEU A 141 4.37 -8.34 22.95
C LEU A 141 4.32 -6.85 22.56
N SER A 142 4.59 -5.96 23.52
CA SER A 142 4.78 -4.55 23.21
C SER A 142 6.07 -4.32 22.44
N ILE A 143 5.99 -3.56 21.34
CA ILE A 143 7.14 -3.14 20.54
C ILE A 143 7.52 -1.68 20.80
N LEU A 144 6.86 -1.04 21.76
CA LEU A 144 7.17 0.34 22.13
C LEU A 144 8.51 0.43 22.85
N PRO A 145 9.29 1.50 22.60
CA PRO A 145 10.41 1.84 23.45
C PRO A 145 9.95 2.17 24.88
N ASN A 146 10.79 1.88 25.87
CA ASN A 146 10.48 2.18 27.27
C ASN A 146 10.18 3.67 27.46
N GLY A 147 9.10 3.97 28.18
CA GLY A 147 8.71 5.34 28.52
C GLY A 147 8.02 6.14 27.41
N ILE A 148 7.79 5.53 26.24
CA ILE A 148 7.05 6.19 25.16
C ILE A 148 5.57 5.82 25.24
N GLY A 149 4.73 6.83 25.53
CA GLY A 149 3.28 6.74 25.35
C GLY A 149 2.90 6.96 23.89
N ILE A 150 1.87 6.25 23.42
CA ILE A 150 1.37 6.39 22.06
C ILE A 150 0.48 7.62 21.95
N LYS A 151 0.88 8.58 21.12
CA LYS A 151 0.03 9.70 20.71
C LYS A 151 -0.62 9.48 19.33
N ASN A 152 0.02 8.69 18.46
CA ASN A 152 -0.39 8.42 17.08
C ASN A 152 -0.30 6.93 16.78
N GLU A 153 -0.99 6.48 15.72
CA GLU A 153 -0.89 5.11 15.24
C GLU A 153 0.56 4.77 14.82
N ILE A 154 0.99 3.55 15.12
CA ILE A 154 2.28 3.02 14.70
C ILE A 154 2.10 2.26 13.40
N TYR A 155 2.81 2.70 12.37
CA TYR A 155 2.87 2.01 11.07
C TYR A 155 4.19 1.30 10.91
N GLY A 156 4.27 0.48 9.88
CA GLY A 156 5.44 -0.31 9.51
C GLY A 156 4.99 -1.65 8.96
N GLY A 157 5.72 -2.70 9.25
CA GLY A 157 5.31 -4.03 8.83
C GLY A 157 6.19 -5.13 9.36
N LEU A 158 5.88 -6.33 8.92
CA LEU A 158 6.38 -7.58 9.46
C LEU A 158 7.03 -8.44 8.38
N ALA A 159 8.09 -9.14 8.75
CA ALA A 159 8.62 -10.27 7.98
C ALA A 159 9.11 -11.35 8.95
N ILE A 160 8.88 -12.61 8.62
CA ILE A 160 9.30 -13.74 9.46
C ILE A 160 10.13 -14.75 8.69
N ASN A 161 11.14 -15.29 9.35
CA ASN A 161 11.86 -16.47 8.88
C ASN A 161 12.20 -17.35 10.08
N LYS A 162 11.58 -18.52 10.15
CA LYS A 162 11.67 -19.44 11.31
C LYS A 162 11.28 -18.72 12.60
N ASP A 163 12.20 -18.63 13.57
CA ASP A 163 12.01 -17.98 14.87
C ASP A 163 12.29 -16.46 14.85
N ARG A 164 12.57 -15.88 13.71
CA ARG A 164 13.02 -14.48 13.57
C ARG A 164 11.94 -13.63 12.92
N LEU A 165 11.26 -12.82 13.73
CA LEU A 165 10.28 -11.84 13.29
C LEU A 165 10.95 -10.46 13.25
N ALA A 166 11.16 -9.94 12.04
CA ALA A 166 11.62 -8.56 11.83
C ALA A 166 10.41 -7.61 11.79
N VAL A 167 10.54 -6.47 12.44
CA VAL A 167 9.50 -5.44 12.54
C VAL A 167 10.12 -4.09 12.23
N THR A 168 9.54 -3.36 11.30
CA THR A 168 9.82 -1.94 11.07
C THR A 168 8.74 -1.08 11.69
N THR A 169 9.09 0.11 12.19
CA THR A 169 8.13 1.02 12.81
C THR A 169 8.25 2.45 12.30
N SER A 170 7.16 3.19 12.35
CA SER A 170 7.14 4.65 12.11
C SER A 170 7.91 5.45 13.16
N LEU A 171 8.32 4.84 14.27
CA LEU A 171 9.19 5.42 15.27
C LEU A 171 10.65 5.44 14.86
N GLY A 172 11.01 4.83 13.72
CA GLY A 172 12.37 4.80 13.19
C GLY A 172 13.17 3.58 13.61
N GLU A 173 12.53 2.58 14.19
CA GLU A 173 13.20 1.37 14.64
C GLU A 173 12.99 0.20 13.71
N LEU A 174 14.02 -0.62 13.59
CA LEU A 174 13.96 -1.99 13.11
C LEU A 174 14.28 -2.92 14.29
N LEU A 175 13.35 -3.84 14.57
CA LEU A 175 13.45 -4.78 15.67
C LEU A 175 13.52 -6.21 15.16
N LEU A 176 14.20 -7.07 15.91
CA LEU A 176 14.10 -8.52 15.73
C LEU A 176 13.53 -9.15 16.99
N ILE A 177 12.49 -9.93 16.82
CA ILE A 177 11.79 -10.65 17.88
C ILE A 177 12.05 -12.15 17.70
N SER A 178 12.35 -12.85 18.80
CA SER A 178 12.27 -14.31 18.84
C SER A 178 10.84 -14.72 19.16
N THR A 179 10.21 -15.41 18.24
CA THR A 179 8.80 -15.86 18.40
C THR A 179 8.67 -16.99 19.41
N SER A 180 9.68 -17.85 19.54
CA SER A 180 9.72 -18.94 20.54
C SER A 180 9.93 -18.40 21.95
N LYS A 181 10.82 -17.37 22.11
CA LYS A 181 11.10 -16.73 23.40
C LYS A 181 10.14 -15.57 23.70
N ARG A 182 9.31 -15.15 22.74
CA ARG A 182 8.31 -14.06 22.86
C ARG A 182 8.93 -12.76 23.39
N ARG A 183 10.12 -12.41 22.89
CA ARG A 183 10.84 -11.21 23.35
C ARG A 183 11.62 -10.57 22.21
N VAL A 184 11.86 -9.26 22.36
CA VAL A 184 12.79 -8.52 21.49
C VAL A 184 14.21 -9.05 21.71
N VAL A 185 14.87 -9.43 20.62
CA VAL A 185 16.27 -9.88 20.63
C VAL A 185 17.20 -8.68 20.58
N TRP A 186 16.90 -7.74 19.68
CA TRP A 186 17.61 -6.48 19.54
C TRP A 186 16.70 -5.42 18.91
N ARG A 187 17.08 -4.14 19.12
CA ARG A 187 16.51 -2.95 18.49
C ARG A 187 17.63 -2.19 17.81
N TYR A 188 17.36 -1.65 16.63
CA TYR A 188 18.23 -0.71 15.94
C TYR A 188 17.43 0.53 15.59
N ASP A 189 17.83 1.67 16.16
CA ASP A 189 17.15 2.95 15.93
C ASP A 189 17.87 3.73 14.84
N PHE A 190 17.21 3.90 13.69
CA PHE A 190 17.70 4.67 12.57
C PHE A 190 17.41 6.17 12.69
N LYS A 191 16.63 6.59 13.70
CA LYS A 191 16.14 7.98 13.85
C LYS A 191 15.32 8.47 12.65
N ARG A 192 14.82 7.57 11.85
CA ARG A 192 14.13 7.82 10.57
C ARG A 192 12.96 6.87 10.44
N PRO A 193 11.72 7.34 10.29
CA PRO A 193 10.55 6.48 10.23
C PRO A 193 10.65 5.49 9.06
N PHE A 194 10.29 4.24 9.33
CA PHE A 194 9.99 3.28 8.27
C PHE A 194 8.51 3.40 7.91
N ARG A 195 8.20 3.24 6.64
CA ARG A 195 6.81 3.27 6.13
C ARG A 195 6.35 1.92 5.64
N SER A 196 7.28 1.03 5.30
CA SER A 196 7.01 -0.27 4.67
C SER A 196 7.49 -1.43 5.54
N ALA A 197 7.00 -2.62 5.20
CA ALA A 197 7.47 -3.85 5.79
C ALA A 197 8.93 -4.12 5.42
N PRO A 198 9.71 -4.77 6.30
CA PRO A 198 11.02 -5.26 5.96
C PRO A 198 10.91 -6.56 5.13
N ILE A 199 12.01 -6.98 4.52
CA ILE A 199 12.14 -8.36 4.03
C ILE A 199 13.32 -9.06 4.72
N ILE A 200 13.18 -10.36 4.94
CA ILE A 200 14.28 -11.24 5.38
C ILE A 200 14.68 -12.11 4.19
N HIS A 201 15.92 -11.96 3.75
CA HIS A 201 16.43 -12.71 2.61
C HIS A 201 17.91 -13.10 2.83
N LYS A 202 18.24 -14.38 2.63
CA LYS A 202 19.60 -14.92 2.76
C LYS A 202 20.35 -14.53 4.04
N GLY A 203 19.65 -14.48 5.18
CA GLY A 203 20.24 -14.16 6.48
C GLY A 203 20.42 -12.67 6.77
N TYR A 204 19.90 -11.80 5.92
CA TYR A 204 19.88 -10.35 6.10
C TYR A 204 18.45 -9.84 6.18
N ILE A 205 18.29 -8.71 6.86
CA ILE A 205 17.04 -7.95 6.95
C ILE A 205 17.24 -6.67 6.14
N PHE A 206 16.31 -6.38 5.26
CA PHE A 206 16.33 -5.17 4.42
C PHE A 206 15.10 -4.35 4.68
N GLY A 207 15.26 -3.03 4.65
CA GLY A 207 14.19 -2.06 4.75
C GLY A 207 14.54 -0.78 3.99
N VAL A 208 13.55 0.09 3.82
CA VAL A 208 13.75 1.43 3.29
C VAL A 208 13.07 2.43 4.22
N THR A 209 13.79 3.48 4.59
CA THR A 209 13.26 4.55 5.45
C THR A 209 12.42 5.53 4.64
N GLY A 210 11.60 6.31 5.31
CA GLY A 210 10.74 7.31 4.68
C GLY A 210 11.47 8.43 3.95
N ASP A 211 12.77 8.60 4.20
CA ASP A 211 13.65 9.56 3.52
C ASP A 211 14.58 8.87 2.49
N ASP A 212 14.19 7.68 2.00
CA ASP A 212 14.84 6.95 0.92
C ASP A 212 16.25 6.45 1.25
N ILE A 213 16.44 5.92 2.46
CA ILE A 213 17.67 5.18 2.78
C ILE A 213 17.35 3.69 2.82
N ALA A 214 17.92 2.95 1.89
CA ALA A 214 17.97 1.49 1.94
C ALA A 214 18.95 1.04 3.04
N VAL A 215 18.53 0.07 3.84
CA VAL A 215 19.31 -0.45 4.96
C VAL A 215 19.40 -1.97 4.89
N SER A 216 20.54 -2.51 5.36
CA SER A 216 20.75 -3.94 5.53
C SER A 216 21.37 -4.24 6.88
N LEU A 217 20.74 -5.12 7.65
CA LEU A 217 21.27 -5.67 8.90
C LEU A 217 21.38 -7.18 8.79
N ASP A 218 22.33 -7.78 9.51
CA ASP A 218 22.32 -9.23 9.72
C ASP A 218 21.34 -9.62 10.85
N LEU A 219 21.08 -10.92 11.00
CA LEU A 219 20.18 -11.43 12.05
C LEU A 219 20.71 -11.24 13.49
N LYS A 220 21.97 -10.80 13.65
CA LYS A 220 22.55 -10.43 14.94
C LYS A 220 22.36 -8.94 15.27
N GLY A 221 21.77 -8.16 14.36
CA GLY A 221 21.52 -6.71 14.52
C GLY A 221 22.69 -5.83 14.10
N LYS A 222 23.73 -6.40 13.47
CA LYS A 222 24.85 -5.60 12.96
C LYS A 222 24.46 -4.97 11.63
N LEU A 223 24.59 -3.64 11.54
CA LEU A 223 24.42 -2.89 10.30
C LEU A 223 25.50 -3.34 9.29
N ARG A 224 25.05 -3.76 8.12
CA ARG A 224 25.95 -4.23 7.04
C ARG A 224 26.27 -3.09 6.08
N TRP A 225 25.25 -2.40 5.64
CA TRP A 225 25.39 -1.25 4.76
C TRP A 225 24.11 -0.39 4.77
N THR A 226 24.27 0.86 4.36
CA THR A 226 23.19 1.76 4.01
C THR A 226 23.45 2.36 2.64
N LYS A 227 22.42 2.66 1.88
CA LYS A 227 22.51 3.31 0.58
C LYS A 227 21.41 4.35 0.45
N LYS A 228 21.76 5.60 0.20
CA LYS A 228 20.81 6.67 -0.10
C LYS A 228 20.28 6.47 -1.52
N GLY A 229 18.98 6.55 -1.68
CA GLY A 229 18.32 6.53 -2.98
C GLY A 229 18.60 7.79 -3.81
N PRO A 230 18.27 7.78 -5.11
CA PRO A 230 18.37 8.94 -5.98
C PRO A 230 17.57 10.12 -5.42
N GLN A 231 18.16 11.32 -5.49
CA GLN A 231 17.46 12.54 -5.03
C GLN A 231 16.45 12.98 -6.08
N LYS A 232 15.19 13.09 -5.69
CA LYS A 232 14.10 13.63 -6.50
C LYS A 232 13.42 14.77 -5.73
N ASN A 233 12.94 15.77 -6.45
CA ASN A 233 12.33 16.96 -5.86
C ASN A 233 10.92 16.73 -5.31
N THR A 234 10.27 15.65 -5.70
CA THR A 234 8.90 15.32 -5.31
C THR A 234 8.85 13.93 -4.68
N LYS A 235 8.09 13.82 -3.58
CA LYS A 235 7.88 12.55 -2.86
C LYS A 235 6.39 12.35 -2.64
N VAL A 236 5.88 11.23 -3.09
CA VAL A 236 4.56 10.73 -2.69
C VAL A 236 4.76 9.70 -1.58
N PHE A 237 3.90 9.74 -0.56
CA PHE A 237 4.04 8.87 0.61
C PHE A 237 3.52 7.45 0.31
N ALA A 238 4.22 6.71 -0.55
CA ALA A 238 3.91 5.31 -0.76
C ALA A 238 4.57 4.40 0.29
N THR A 239 3.85 3.39 0.73
CA THR A 239 4.32 2.38 1.70
C THR A 239 4.80 1.14 0.98
N VAL A 240 5.84 1.28 0.15
CA VAL A 240 6.31 0.23 -0.76
C VAL A 240 7.53 -0.47 -0.17
N SER A 241 7.46 -1.80 -0.09
CA SER A 241 8.51 -2.64 0.49
C SER A 241 9.55 -3.07 -0.55
N PRO A 242 10.80 -3.32 -0.16
CA PRO A 242 11.79 -3.90 -1.05
C PRO A 242 11.42 -5.34 -1.45
N ALA A 243 11.90 -5.80 -2.61
CA ALA A 243 11.73 -7.18 -3.07
C ALA A 243 13.07 -7.85 -3.31
N ALA A 244 13.13 -9.18 -3.19
CA ALA A 244 14.38 -9.94 -3.40
C ALA A 244 14.33 -10.83 -4.65
N SER A 245 15.46 -10.92 -5.35
CA SER A 245 15.68 -11.79 -6.51
C SER A 245 17.12 -12.31 -6.53
N GLY A 246 17.32 -13.58 -6.18
CA GLY A 246 18.64 -14.17 -6.13
C GLY A 246 19.56 -13.46 -5.12
N ASN A 247 20.65 -12.85 -5.59
CA ASN A 247 21.57 -12.05 -4.76
C ASN A 247 21.29 -10.55 -4.82
N LYS A 248 20.14 -10.15 -5.36
CA LYS A 248 19.73 -8.76 -5.54
C LYS A 248 18.58 -8.43 -4.62
N VAL A 249 18.55 -7.20 -4.14
CA VAL A 249 17.39 -6.61 -3.48
C VAL A 249 17.00 -5.37 -4.25
N LEU A 250 15.72 -5.28 -4.56
CA LEU A 250 15.09 -4.22 -5.34
C LEU A 250 14.51 -3.21 -4.38
N PHE A 251 14.98 -1.98 -4.44
CA PHE A 251 14.48 -0.89 -3.60
C PHE A 251 13.67 0.10 -4.43
N PRO A 252 12.37 0.21 -4.18
CA PRO A 252 11.53 1.23 -4.77
C PRO A 252 11.71 2.54 -3.99
N PHE A 253 12.48 3.48 -4.56
CA PHE A 253 12.68 4.81 -3.99
C PHE A 253 11.63 5.80 -4.48
N SER A 254 11.39 6.83 -3.69
CA SER A 254 10.53 7.93 -4.07
C SER A 254 10.97 8.56 -5.40
N GLY A 255 10.00 9.12 -6.14
CA GLY A 255 10.25 9.65 -7.49
C GLY A 255 10.41 8.58 -8.56
N GLY A 256 9.99 7.33 -8.25
CA GLY A 256 9.84 6.26 -9.24
C GLY A 256 11.13 5.57 -9.65
N SER A 257 12.19 5.61 -8.85
CA SER A 257 13.43 4.88 -9.14
C SER A 257 13.42 3.49 -8.51
N LEU A 258 13.44 2.44 -9.30
CA LEU A 258 13.67 1.06 -8.87
C LEU A 258 15.15 0.74 -8.98
N VAL A 259 15.82 0.58 -7.85
CA VAL A 259 17.26 0.33 -7.77
C VAL A 259 17.53 -1.10 -7.29
N ALA A 260 18.30 -1.85 -8.04
CA ALA A 260 18.79 -3.14 -7.59
C ALA A 260 20.15 -3.01 -6.93
N LEU A 261 20.24 -3.47 -5.69
CA LEU A 261 21.50 -3.53 -4.93
C LEU A 261 21.92 -4.99 -4.71
N ASN A 262 23.22 -5.22 -4.66
CA ASN A 262 23.74 -6.50 -4.20
C ASN A 262 23.39 -6.69 -2.71
N ALA A 263 22.76 -7.80 -2.38
CA ALA A 263 22.25 -8.06 -1.03
C ALA A 263 23.35 -8.05 0.06
N VAL A 264 24.58 -8.45 -0.28
CA VAL A 264 25.67 -8.61 0.70
C VAL A 264 26.38 -7.30 1.00
N ASN A 265 26.69 -6.50 -0.04
CA ASN A 265 27.56 -5.33 0.09
C ASN A 265 26.92 -3.99 -0.30
N GLY A 266 25.64 -3.99 -0.76
CA GLY A 266 24.91 -2.77 -1.11
C GLY A 266 25.38 -2.06 -2.40
N ILE A 267 26.25 -2.68 -3.20
CA ILE A 267 26.69 -2.12 -4.48
C ILE A 267 25.51 -2.09 -5.45
N GLN A 268 25.31 -0.93 -6.08
CA GLN A 268 24.27 -0.75 -7.09
C GLN A 268 24.61 -1.53 -8.34
N LEU A 269 23.66 -2.34 -8.80
CA LEU A 269 23.80 -3.19 -9.97
C LEU A 269 23.15 -2.56 -11.20
N TRP A 270 21.98 -1.97 -11.01
CA TRP A 270 21.24 -1.24 -12.04
C TRP A 270 20.14 -0.38 -11.41
N GLU A 271 19.59 0.51 -12.23
CA GLU A 271 18.46 1.37 -11.89
C GLU A 271 17.51 1.45 -13.09
N VAL A 272 16.20 1.40 -12.82
CA VAL A 272 15.13 1.63 -13.80
C VAL A 272 14.17 2.65 -13.21
N ASN A 273 13.94 3.72 -13.97
CA ASN A 273 13.01 4.78 -13.56
C ASN A 273 11.65 4.58 -14.22
N LEU A 274 10.57 4.96 -13.51
CA LEU A 274 9.28 5.22 -14.13
C LEU A 274 9.45 6.40 -15.11
N GLU A 275 8.93 6.28 -16.30
CA GLU A 275 8.90 7.34 -17.31
C GLU A 275 7.50 7.95 -17.32
N ASN A 276 7.40 9.23 -17.06
CA ASN A 276 6.12 9.92 -17.18
C ASN A 276 5.86 10.24 -18.64
N SER A 277 4.83 9.62 -19.20
CA SER A 277 4.46 9.77 -20.63
C SER A 277 3.95 11.15 -21.01
N ASP A 278 3.55 11.98 -20.04
CA ASP A 278 3.00 13.31 -20.29
C ASP A 278 4.04 14.40 -19.98
N VAL A 279 4.93 14.63 -20.95
CA VAL A 279 5.85 15.78 -20.92
C VAL A 279 5.01 17.06 -20.97
N GLY A 280 4.97 17.78 -19.82
CA GLY A 280 4.29 19.08 -19.73
C GLY A 280 3.17 19.19 -18.69
N SER A 281 2.75 18.11 -18.05
CA SER A 281 1.80 18.19 -16.93
C SER A 281 2.52 18.28 -15.58
N ALA A 282 1.95 18.99 -14.61
CA ALA A 282 2.48 19.03 -13.23
C ALA A 282 2.55 17.63 -12.58
N SER A 283 1.76 16.67 -13.06
CA SER A 283 1.79 15.26 -12.67
C SER A 283 2.99 14.49 -13.20
N SER A 284 3.67 14.99 -14.24
CA SER A 284 4.84 14.33 -14.85
C SER A 284 6.06 14.31 -13.91
N SER A 285 6.10 15.18 -12.90
CA SER A 285 7.16 15.22 -11.88
C SER A 285 6.88 14.31 -10.67
N LEU A 286 5.69 13.71 -10.56
CA LEU A 286 5.21 12.94 -9.42
C LEU A 286 5.34 11.43 -9.64
N GLY A 287 6.45 10.95 -10.17
CA GLY A 287 6.71 9.51 -10.29
C GLY A 287 6.87 8.86 -8.90
N ASP A 288 6.01 7.90 -8.53
CA ASP A 288 6.22 7.05 -7.35
C ASP A 288 5.57 5.69 -7.57
N PHE A 289 5.97 4.69 -6.79
CA PHE A 289 5.42 3.34 -6.92
C PHE A 289 4.10 3.21 -6.16
N ALA A 290 3.13 2.53 -6.76
CA ALA A 290 1.82 2.25 -6.15
C ALA A 290 1.84 0.98 -5.28
N SER A 291 2.77 0.05 -5.54
CA SER A 291 2.86 -1.24 -4.87
C SER A 291 4.27 -1.79 -4.87
N ASP A 292 4.47 -2.81 -4.04
CA ASP A 292 5.73 -3.54 -3.96
C ASP A 292 6.12 -4.12 -5.33
N PRO A 293 7.40 -4.06 -5.71
CA PRO A 293 7.88 -4.75 -6.90
C PRO A 293 7.65 -6.25 -6.77
N ALA A 294 7.10 -6.88 -7.81
CA ALA A 294 6.86 -8.32 -7.82
C ALA A 294 7.86 -9.03 -8.73
N VAL A 295 8.52 -10.08 -8.23
CA VAL A 295 9.46 -10.88 -9.01
C VAL A 295 8.84 -12.23 -9.33
N PHE A 296 8.49 -12.45 -10.59
CA PHE A 296 7.92 -13.70 -11.09
C PHE A 296 8.87 -14.36 -12.08
N GLY A 297 9.51 -15.45 -11.64
CA GLY A 297 10.57 -16.08 -12.41
C GLY A 297 11.76 -15.13 -12.63
N SER A 298 12.09 -14.86 -13.88
CA SER A 298 13.14 -13.91 -14.29
C SER A 298 12.62 -12.51 -14.60
N THR A 299 11.35 -12.23 -14.37
CA THR A 299 10.71 -10.95 -14.68
C THR A 299 10.32 -10.21 -13.42
N ILE A 300 10.63 -8.91 -13.38
CA ILE A 300 10.27 -7.97 -12.34
C ILE A 300 9.13 -7.11 -12.90
N PHE A 301 8.07 -6.94 -12.14
CA PHE A 301 6.97 -6.04 -12.43
C PHE A 301 6.95 -4.91 -11.41
N ALA A 302 6.86 -3.69 -11.87
CA ALA A 302 6.76 -2.51 -11.02
C ALA A 302 5.63 -1.60 -11.51
N VAL A 303 4.87 -1.08 -10.57
CA VAL A 303 3.63 -0.33 -10.83
C VAL A 303 3.77 1.06 -10.24
N GLY A 304 3.64 2.07 -11.09
CA GLY A 304 3.64 3.48 -10.70
C GLY A 304 2.24 3.96 -10.26
N ALA A 305 2.23 4.91 -9.33
CA ALA A 305 1.01 5.45 -8.74
C ALA A 305 0.16 6.26 -9.75
N PHE A 306 0.79 6.78 -10.80
CA PHE A 306 0.15 7.61 -11.83
C PHE A 306 -0.06 6.89 -13.16
N GLY A 307 0.00 5.57 -13.16
CA GLY A 307 -0.44 4.74 -14.27
C GLY A 307 0.65 3.97 -14.99
N GLU A 308 1.90 4.44 -14.99
CA GLU A 308 2.95 3.69 -15.63
C GLU A 308 3.23 2.36 -14.92
N THR A 309 3.32 1.32 -15.69
CA THR A 309 3.73 -0.01 -15.24
C THR A 309 4.76 -0.56 -16.22
N PHE A 310 5.83 -1.13 -15.70
CA PHE A 310 6.82 -1.78 -16.54
C PHE A 310 7.13 -3.20 -16.08
N ALA A 311 7.61 -3.99 -17.03
CA ALA A 311 8.32 -5.23 -16.75
C ALA A 311 9.77 -5.12 -17.16
N ALA A 312 10.68 -5.62 -16.32
CA ALA A 312 12.10 -5.73 -16.60
C ALA A 312 12.60 -7.13 -16.28
N ASN A 313 13.69 -7.54 -16.90
CA ASN A 313 14.37 -8.75 -16.45
C ASN A 313 15.20 -8.49 -15.17
N THR A 314 15.71 -9.53 -14.54
CA THR A 314 16.51 -9.43 -13.31
C THR A 314 17.84 -8.69 -13.48
N ASN A 315 18.24 -8.34 -14.71
CA ASN A 315 19.43 -7.53 -15.01
C ASN A 315 19.10 -6.06 -15.32
N GLY A 316 17.83 -5.65 -15.10
CA GLY A 316 17.39 -4.26 -15.27
C GLY A 316 17.02 -3.88 -16.70
N ARG A 317 17.08 -4.79 -17.69
CA ARG A 317 16.63 -4.51 -19.04
C ARG A 317 15.10 -4.48 -19.06
N VAL A 318 14.52 -3.33 -19.40
CA VAL A 318 13.07 -3.17 -19.58
C VAL A 318 12.62 -4.01 -20.77
N LEU A 319 11.57 -4.79 -20.56
CA LEU A 319 10.95 -5.67 -21.55
C LEU A 319 9.78 -4.97 -22.23
N TRP A 320 9.00 -4.23 -21.44
CA TRP A 320 7.89 -3.42 -21.91
C TRP A 320 7.49 -2.36 -20.86
N ARG A 321 6.83 -1.31 -21.31
CA ARG A 321 6.16 -0.28 -20.52
C ARG A 321 4.73 -0.13 -21.00
N ASN A 322 3.81 0.18 -20.08
CA ASN A 322 2.43 0.47 -20.43
C ASN A 322 1.83 1.43 -19.38
N ASN A 323 0.95 2.28 -19.80
CA ASN A 323 0.17 3.14 -18.90
C ASN A 323 -1.12 2.42 -18.52
N ILE A 324 -1.10 1.68 -17.42
CA ILE A 324 -2.24 1.03 -16.81
C ILE A 324 -2.51 1.68 -15.48
N GLN A 325 -3.49 2.54 -15.38
CA GLN A 325 -3.85 3.28 -14.15
C GLN A 325 -4.15 2.33 -12.98
N ASN A 326 -3.13 1.65 -12.50
CA ASN A 326 -3.22 0.67 -11.42
C ASN A 326 -3.22 1.36 -10.06
N SER A 327 -4.05 0.87 -9.13
CA SER A 327 -4.15 1.38 -7.76
C SER A 327 -3.56 0.46 -6.70
N GLY A 328 -2.93 -0.64 -7.11
CA GLY A 328 -2.42 -1.62 -6.15
C GLY A 328 -1.51 -2.67 -6.78
N GLN A 329 -1.30 -3.77 -6.08
CA GLN A 329 -0.38 -4.81 -6.49
C GLN A 329 -0.84 -5.54 -7.77
N LEU A 330 0.10 -5.77 -8.68
CA LEU A 330 -0.11 -6.61 -9.85
C LEU A 330 0.01 -8.09 -9.46
N ILE A 331 -1.06 -8.86 -9.68
CA ILE A 331 -1.08 -10.30 -9.43
C ILE A 331 -0.71 -11.03 -10.70
N VAL A 332 0.41 -11.74 -10.70
CA VAL A 332 0.94 -12.40 -11.90
C VAL A 332 0.76 -13.91 -11.79
N SER A 333 0.14 -14.53 -12.80
CA SER A 333 0.01 -15.99 -12.92
C SER A 333 0.09 -16.43 -14.38
N GLY A 334 1.10 -17.20 -14.74
CA GLY A 334 1.31 -17.64 -16.10
C GLY A 334 1.51 -16.45 -17.06
N ASN A 335 0.67 -16.34 -18.08
CA ASN A 335 0.70 -15.24 -19.06
C ASN A 335 -0.22 -14.05 -18.70
N ALA A 336 -0.81 -14.05 -17.50
CA ALA A 336 -1.78 -13.04 -17.08
C ALA A 336 -1.26 -12.23 -15.89
N GLY A 337 -1.44 -10.91 -15.95
CA GLY A 337 -1.31 -9.99 -14.84
C GLY A 337 -2.66 -9.33 -14.54
N TYR A 338 -3.10 -9.35 -13.28
CA TYR A 338 -4.38 -8.77 -12.84
C TYR A 338 -4.16 -7.59 -11.93
N TYR A 339 -4.97 -6.56 -12.07
CA TYR A 339 -4.89 -5.33 -11.30
C TYR A 339 -6.27 -4.71 -11.07
N SER A 340 -6.38 -3.86 -10.06
CA SER A 340 -7.50 -2.93 -9.90
C SER A 340 -7.06 -1.52 -10.29
N SER A 341 -7.92 -0.79 -10.97
CA SER A 341 -7.67 0.58 -11.39
C SER A 341 -8.24 1.59 -10.40
N ASN A 342 -7.64 2.78 -10.34
CA ASN A 342 -8.17 3.92 -9.57
C ASN A 342 -9.61 4.29 -9.96
N ASN A 343 -10.02 3.98 -11.20
CA ASN A 343 -11.36 4.23 -11.73
C ASN A 343 -12.36 3.09 -11.42
N SER A 344 -12.14 2.36 -10.34
CA SER A 344 -13.00 1.23 -9.93
C SER A 344 -13.19 0.20 -11.04
N SER A 345 -12.10 -0.18 -11.70
CA SER A 345 -12.11 -1.22 -12.72
C SER A 345 -11.17 -2.36 -12.36
N ILE A 346 -11.44 -3.55 -12.88
CA ILE A 346 -10.54 -4.70 -12.85
C ILE A 346 -9.98 -4.94 -14.26
N GLY A 347 -8.68 -5.17 -14.35
CA GLY A 347 -7.99 -5.37 -15.62
C GLY A 347 -7.15 -6.63 -15.66
N ARG A 348 -6.93 -7.13 -16.89
CA ARG A 348 -5.98 -8.18 -17.21
C ARG A 348 -5.03 -7.68 -18.28
N ILE A 349 -3.74 -7.90 -18.06
CA ILE A 349 -2.69 -7.68 -19.06
C ILE A 349 -2.05 -9.01 -19.46
N ASN A 350 -1.44 -9.04 -20.63
CA ASN A 350 -0.48 -10.05 -21.02
C ASN A 350 0.89 -9.73 -20.40
N THR A 351 1.43 -10.62 -19.57
CA THR A 351 2.69 -10.40 -18.84
C THR A 351 3.93 -10.30 -19.73
N ARG A 352 3.87 -10.83 -20.98
CA ARG A 352 5.01 -10.85 -21.91
C ARG A 352 5.22 -9.49 -22.63
N ASN A 353 4.14 -8.75 -22.88
CA ASN A 353 4.19 -7.52 -23.69
C ASN A 353 3.39 -6.34 -23.10
N GLY A 354 2.81 -6.50 -21.90
CA GLY A 354 2.04 -5.45 -21.24
C GLY A 354 0.68 -5.11 -21.85
N LYS A 355 0.27 -5.73 -22.97
CA LYS A 355 -1.01 -5.40 -23.63
C LYS A 355 -2.20 -5.69 -22.72
N ILE A 356 -3.12 -4.72 -22.63
CA ILE A 356 -4.38 -4.88 -21.90
C ILE A 356 -5.29 -5.82 -22.68
N ILE A 357 -5.74 -6.87 -22.02
CA ILE A 357 -6.62 -7.89 -22.58
C ILE A 357 -8.08 -7.54 -22.32
N PHE A 358 -8.36 -7.10 -21.08
CA PHE A 358 -9.63 -6.50 -20.73
C PHE A 358 -9.45 -5.46 -19.62
N LEU A 359 -10.36 -4.51 -19.57
CA LEU A 359 -10.59 -3.58 -18.48
C LEU A 359 -12.11 -3.49 -18.31
N LYS A 360 -12.60 -3.86 -17.12
CA LYS A 360 -14.02 -3.87 -16.80
C LYS A 360 -14.31 -3.07 -15.54
N ASN A 361 -15.34 -2.23 -15.63
CA ASN A 361 -15.83 -1.50 -14.46
C ASN A 361 -16.39 -2.46 -13.42
N LEU A 362 -16.01 -2.22 -12.18
CA LEU A 362 -16.49 -2.98 -11.04
C LEU A 362 -17.90 -2.50 -10.64
N PRO A 363 -18.79 -3.43 -10.23
CA PRO A 363 -20.15 -3.09 -9.88
C PRO A 363 -20.19 -2.28 -8.58
N GLY A 364 -20.95 -1.19 -8.54
CA GLY A 364 -21.14 -0.41 -7.32
C GLY A 364 -21.33 1.08 -7.59
N LYS A 365 -21.56 1.84 -6.53
CA LYS A 365 -21.66 3.31 -6.58
C LYS A 365 -20.26 3.93 -6.67
N ASN A 366 -20.15 5.15 -7.15
CA ASN A 366 -18.86 5.86 -7.36
C ASN A 366 -18.00 6.00 -6.08
N TRP A 367 -18.59 5.92 -4.89
CA TRP A 367 -17.86 5.98 -3.63
C TRP A 367 -17.26 4.64 -3.16
N VAL A 368 -17.62 3.51 -3.81
CA VAL A 368 -17.08 2.20 -3.48
C VAL A 368 -15.66 2.08 -3.99
N LYS A 369 -14.71 1.85 -3.08
CA LYS A 369 -13.32 1.58 -3.41
C LYS A 369 -13.05 0.08 -3.32
N TYR A 370 -12.22 -0.41 -4.23
CA TYR A 370 -11.88 -1.81 -4.35
C TYR A 370 -10.41 -2.03 -3.96
N ARG A 371 -10.13 -3.13 -3.26
CA ARG A 371 -8.78 -3.58 -2.96
C ARG A 371 -8.16 -4.25 -4.19
N SER A 372 -6.83 -4.43 -4.17
CA SER A 372 -6.16 -5.23 -5.19
C SER A 372 -6.78 -6.61 -5.29
N PRO A 373 -6.94 -7.17 -6.50
CA PRO A 373 -7.44 -8.52 -6.67
C PRO A 373 -6.48 -9.53 -6.06
N ILE A 374 -6.99 -10.71 -5.71
CA ILE A 374 -6.18 -11.88 -5.40
C ILE A 374 -6.71 -13.06 -6.24
N LEU A 375 -5.81 -13.87 -6.78
CA LEU A 375 -6.19 -15.02 -7.62
C LEU A 375 -6.25 -16.29 -6.77
N LEU A 376 -7.47 -16.76 -6.54
CA LEU A 376 -7.78 -17.92 -5.69
C LEU A 376 -8.46 -19.00 -6.52
N GLN A 377 -7.86 -20.19 -6.58
CA GLN A 377 -8.43 -21.36 -7.25
C GLN A 377 -9.01 -21.02 -8.64
N ASN A 378 -8.20 -20.33 -9.49
CA ASN A 378 -8.58 -19.85 -10.83
C ASN A 378 -9.76 -18.86 -10.83
N ARG A 379 -9.95 -18.05 -9.78
CA ARG A 379 -10.96 -17.00 -9.69
C ARG A 379 -10.34 -15.74 -9.08
N LEU A 380 -10.74 -14.58 -9.53
CA LEU A 380 -10.31 -13.32 -8.95
C LEU A 380 -11.26 -12.92 -7.84
N LEU A 381 -10.73 -12.69 -6.66
CA LEU A 381 -11.45 -12.12 -5.53
C LEU A 381 -11.03 -10.67 -5.33
N VAL A 382 -12.01 -9.78 -5.13
CA VAL A 382 -11.81 -8.38 -4.76
C VAL A 382 -12.70 -8.04 -3.57
N LEU A 383 -12.12 -7.51 -2.50
CA LEU A 383 -12.90 -6.94 -1.40
C LEU A 383 -13.12 -5.46 -1.61
N ALA A 384 -14.30 -4.97 -1.23
CA ALA A 384 -14.69 -3.59 -1.41
C ALA A 384 -15.09 -2.88 -0.10
N THR A 385 -15.07 -1.56 -0.13
CA THR A 385 -15.44 -0.72 1.03
C THR A 385 -16.93 -0.77 1.38
N ASP A 386 -17.76 -1.32 0.51
CA ASP A 386 -19.18 -1.62 0.75
C ASP A 386 -19.41 -2.91 1.56
N LYS A 387 -18.32 -3.50 2.10
CA LYS A 387 -18.29 -4.71 2.92
C LYS A 387 -18.75 -5.97 2.19
N ASN A 388 -18.55 -5.99 0.87
CA ASN A 388 -18.80 -7.16 0.03
C ASN A 388 -17.50 -7.72 -0.55
N ALA A 389 -17.53 -9.00 -0.86
CA ALA A 389 -16.56 -9.73 -1.66
C ALA A 389 -17.15 -9.98 -3.06
N TYR A 390 -16.36 -9.74 -4.08
CA TYR A 390 -16.73 -9.90 -5.47
C TYR A 390 -15.80 -10.91 -6.13
N TRP A 391 -16.37 -11.91 -6.77
CA TRP A 391 -15.67 -12.96 -7.48
C TRP A 391 -15.80 -12.77 -8.98
N PHE A 392 -14.68 -12.80 -9.70
CA PHE A 392 -14.66 -12.55 -11.14
C PHE A 392 -13.96 -13.69 -11.88
N SER A 393 -14.36 -13.88 -13.13
CA SER A 393 -13.65 -14.73 -14.10
C SER A 393 -12.28 -14.13 -14.41
N PRO A 394 -11.19 -14.89 -14.30
CA PRO A 394 -9.85 -14.41 -14.68
C PRO A 394 -9.68 -14.31 -16.20
N GLU A 395 -10.55 -14.93 -16.99
CA GLU A 395 -10.47 -14.93 -18.44
C GLU A 395 -10.90 -13.60 -19.03
N ASP A 396 -12.05 -13.10 -18.57
CA ASP A 396 -12.73 -11.95 -19.18
C ASP A 396 -13.25 -10.90 -18.18
N GLY A 397 -13.03 -11.11 -16.86
CA GLY A 397 -13.48 -10.18 -15.81
C GLY A 397 -14.99 -10.19 -15.57
N THR A 398 -15.72 -11.22 -16.02
CA THR A 398 -17.15 -11.36 -15.75
C THR A 398 -17.39 -11.60 -14.26
N LEU A 399 -18.36 -10.90 -13.66
CA LEU A 399 -18.76 -11.12 -12.27
C LEU A 399 -19.40 -12.52 -12.13
N LEU A 400 -18.81 -13.35 -11.28
CA LEU A 400 -19.28 -14.71 -11.01
C LEU A 400 -20.17 -14.77 -9.77
N ASN A 401 -19.80 -14.04 -8.72
CA ASN A 401 -20.56 -14.01 -7.47
C ASN A 401 -20.27 -12.71 -6.69
N LYS A 402 -21.24 -12.34 -5.85
CA LYS A 402 -21.13 -11.26 -4.85
C LYS A 402 -21.69 -11.76 -3.53
N GLU A 403 -20.93 -11.59 -2.46
CA GLU A 403 -21.38 -11.98 -1.12
C GLU A 403 -21.03 -10.94 -0.07
N LYS A 404 -21.86 -10.81 0.96
CA LYS A 404 -21.66 -9.86 2.06
C LYS A 404 -20.73 -10.47 3.10
N ILE A 405 -19.59 -9.81 3.36
CA ILE A 405 -18.66 -10.20 4.43
C ILE A 405 -18.86 -9.35 5.71
N GLY A 406 -19.58 -8.22 5.62
CA GLY A 406 -19.92 -7.37 6.75
C GLY A 406 -18.74 -6.64 7.40
N SER A 407 -17.54 -6.71 6.84
CA SER A 407 -16.32 -6.08 7.34
C SER A 407 -15.63 -5.31 6.24
N LYS A 408 -15.05 -4.16 6.58
CA LYS A 408 -14.21 -3.37 5.69
C LYS A 408 -12.75 -3.66 6.01
N ALA A 409 -12.01 -4.23 5.06
CA ALA A 409 -10.62 -4.57 5.26
C ALA A 409 -9.78 -3.30 5.47
N SER A 410 -8.97 -3.28 6.53
CA SER A 410 -7.91 -2.30 6.77
C SER A 410 -6.59 -2.83 6.24
N SER A 411 -6.21 -4.05 6.63
CA SER A 411 -4.99 -4.69 6.14
C SER A 411 -5.14 -5.22 4.70
N PRO A 412 -4.02 -5.49 3.99
CA PRO A 412 -4.01 -6.36 2.82
C PRO A 412 -4.56 -7.76 3.12
N LEU A 413 -4.88 -8.51 2.04
CA LEU A 413 -5.40 -9.87 2.12
C LEU A 413 -4.27 -10.88 2.18
N VAL A 414 -4.39 -11.84 3.08
CA VAL A 414 -3.44 -12.93 3.30
C VAL A 414 -4.11 -14.26 3.11
N VAL A 415 -3.45 -15.18 2.41
CA VAL A 415 -3.97 -16.55 2.24
C VAL A 415 -2.93 -17.56 2.67
N ALA A 416 -3.27 -18.35 3.67
CA ALA A 416 -2.48 -19.48 4.12
C ALA A 416 -3.39 -20.62 4.56
N ASN A 417 -2.93 -21.86 4.36
CA ASN A 417 -3.69 -23.07 4.71
C ASN A 417 -5.12 -23.07 4.14
N LYS A 418 -5.29 -22.55 2.91
CA LYS A 418 -6.58 -22.40 2.23
C LYS A 418 -7.59 -21.52 2.97
N LYS A 419 -7.12 -20.62 3.86
CA LYS A 419 -7.92 -19.61 4.56
C LYS A 419 -7.52 -18.23 4.09
N LEU A 420 -8.51 -17.38 3.84
CA LEU A 420 -8.31 -15.94 3.60
C LEU A 420 -8.40 -15.21 4.92
N MET A 421 -7.45 -14.34 5.18
CA MET A 421 -7.35 -13.58 6.42
C MET A 421 -7.12 -12.10 6.14
N PHE A 422 -7.72 -11.24 6.94
CA PHE A 422 -7.47 -9.80 6.95
C PHE A 422 -7.92 -9.19 8.28
N VAL A 423 -7.36 -8.04 8.64
CA VAL A 423 -7.85 -7.25 9.76
C VAL A 423 -8.72 -6.11 9.24
N SER A 424 -9.91 -5.93 9.82
CA SER A 424 -10.81 -4.85 9.46
C SER A 424 -10.52 -3.56 10.22
N GLU A 425 -11.07 -2.42 9.74
CA GLU A 425 -10.85 -1.08 10.34
C GLU A 425 -11.27 -1.00 11.81
N ASP A 426 -12.22 -1.82 12.24
CA ASP A 426 -12.68 -1.93 13.63
C ASP A 426 -11.81 -2.87 14.49
N GLY A 427 -10.67 -3.35 13.95
CA GLY A 427 -9.71 -4.19 14.65
C GLY A 427 -10.16 -5.62 14.84
N MET A 428 -10.93 -6.17 13.90
CA MET A 428 -11.33 -7.58 13.88
C MET A 428 -10.48 -8.36 12.89
N LEU A 429 -9.81 -9.41 13.33
CA LEU A 429 -9.26 -10.43 12.44
C LEU A 429 -10.41 -11.24 11.86
N ASN A 430 -10.50 -11.26 10.56
CA ASN A 430 -11.47 -12.03 9.78
C ASN A 430 -10.75 -13.23 9.18
N ILE A 431 -11.29 -14.43 9.38
CA ILE A 431 -10.79 -15.71 8.83
C ILE A 431 -11.92 -16.33 8.04
N LEU A 432 -11.72 -16.54 6.73
CA LEU A 432 -12.71 -17.06 5.79
C LEU A 432 -12.12 -18.28 5.07
N ASN A 433 -12.96 -19.29 4.81
CA ASN A 433 -12.58 -20.48 4.03
C ASN A 433 -13.71 -20.98 3.12
#